data_235c258ceb64a249916584b3467f9c85
#
_entry.id   235c258ceb64a249916584b3467f9c85
#
_cell.length_a   1.000
_cell.length_b   1.000
_cell.length_c   1.000
_cell.angle_alpha   90.00
_cell.angle_beta   90.00
_cell.angle_gamma   90.00
#
_symmetry.space_group_name_H-M   'P 1'
#
loop_
_entity.id
_entity.type
_entity.pdbx_description
1 polymer ?
#
loop_
_entity_poly.entity_id
_entity_poly.type
_entity_poly.pdbx_seq_one_letter_code
_entity_poly.pdbx_strand_id
1 'polypeptide(L)'
;MCKYRFELIWDRNNVREMGEFGMKNVSKRQYILTLIVSFVAIVVLSLCTIMTFYRKSVNDTLALAAETVKQEQEYMNSYLNRAVDAVEVTKITVEHMMREGQSGQDIQNFLTNESDYYLQDIDAAFTGVYGFINGEYLDGTDWVPNDDYVPRERAWYKAAVAADGQPTLGQPYIDAQTGDILMSVSQLLYDGVSVISLDVTLDQIQAETEKIKLNGQGYAFVCDKSGLVITHSDKKDVGQDYTQGEMSVLMKGITDNDGEPFQAVVDDKKVTVFSCSIVDEWYVVMVITNEKLYHGIRNL
;
A
#
# COMPACT_ATOMS: atom_id res chain seq x y z
N MET A 1 76.28 -86.79 -2.57
CA MET A 1 75.88 -85.70 -1.68
C MET A 1 76.41 -84.42 -2.23
N CYS A 2 75.64 -83.68 -3.03
CA CYS A 2 76.04 -82.37 -3.55
C CYS A 2 74.86 -81.40 -3.41
N LYS A 3 75.02 -80.43 -2.52
CA LYS A 3 74.09 -79.37 -2.27
C LYS A 3 74.37 -78.23 -3.29
N TYR A 4 73.51 -77.97 -4.22
CA TYR A 4 73.54 -76.73 -5.04
C TYR A 4 72.71 -75.68 -4.31
N ARG A 5 73.28 -74.60 -3.91
CA ARG A 5 72.66 -73.44 -3.36
C ARG A 5 72.50 -72.39 -4.51
N PHE A 6 71.36 -72.17 -4.99
CA PHE A 6 71.08 -71.06 -5.90
C PHE A 6 70.82 -69.82 -5.09
N GLU A 7 71.79 -68.82 -5.19
CA GLU A 7 71.56 -67.49 -4.72
C GLU A 7 70.95 -66.65 -5.81
N LEU A 8 69.65 -66.33 -5.70
CA LEU A 8 68.97 -65.34 -6.47
C LEU A 8 69.30 -63.96 -5.89
N ILE A 9 70.28 -63.29 -6.52
CA ILE A 9 70.58 -61.86 -6.26
C ILE A 9 69.50 -61.06 -6.96
N TRP A 10 68.41 -60.75 -6.25
CA TRP A 10 67.46 -59.79 -6.67
C TRP A 10 67.99 -58.40 -6.33
N ASP A 11 68.38 -57.61 -7.36
CA ASP A 11 68.81 -56.24 -7.20
C ASP A 11 67.59 -55.38 -6.78
N ARG A 12 67.40 -55.26 -5.47
CA ARG A 12 66.30 -54.50 -4.83
C ARG A 12 66.38 -52.98 -5.10
N ASN A 13 67.52 -52.48 -5.52
CA ASN A 13 67.72 -51.04 -5.70
C ASN A 13 67.15 -50.50 -6.99
N ASN A 14 67.21 -51.28 -8.09
CA ASN A 14 66.64 -50.83 -9.39
C ASN A 14 65.14 -50.79 -9.43
N VAL A 15 64.46 -51.67 -8.74
CA VAL A 15 63.00 -51.67 -8.64
C VAL A 15 62.48 -50.56 -7.75
N ARG A 16 63.27 -50.16 -6.75
CA ARG A 16 62.87 -49.06 -5.86
C ARG A 16 62.97 -47.68 -6.54
N GLU A 17 64.05 -47.45 -7.33
CA GLU A 17 64.21 -46.16 -8.05
C GLU A 17 63.16 -45.97 -9.16
N MET A 18 62.80 -47.01 -9.92
CA MET A 18 61.74 -46.90 -10.96
C MET A 18 60.37 -46.72 -10.36
N GLY A 19 60.08 -47.35 -9.20
CA GLY A 19 58.82 -47.18 -8.47
C GLY A 19 58.65 -45.80 -7.83
N GLU A 20 59.74 -45.25 -7.25
CA GLU A 20 59.69 -43.92 -6.65
C GLU A 20 59.57 -42.77 -7.68
N PHE A 21 60.23 -42.90 -8.86
CA PHE A 21 60.17 -41.87 -9.90
C PHE A 21 58.77 -41.82 -10.58
N GLY A 22 58.15 -42.99 -10.80
CA GLY A 22 56.78 -43.11 -11.31
C GLY A 22 55.73 -42.60 -10.32
N MET A 23 55.84 -42.96 -9.05
CA MET A 23 54.93 -42.53 -8.00
C MET A 23 55.00 -41.04 -7.67
N LYS A 24 56.22 -40.45 -7.70
CA LYS A 24 56.40 -38.99 -7.47
C LYS A 24 55.73 -38.13 -8.55
N ASN A 25 55.77 -38.55 -9.81
CA ASN A 25 55.15 -37.82 -10.93
C ASN A 25 53.63 -38.01 -10.97
N VAL A 26 53.09 -39.19 -10.68
CA VAL A 26 51.65 -39.48 -10.59
C VAL A 26 51.07 -38.72 -9.40
N SER A 27 51.72 -38.70 -8.25
CA SER A 27 51.24 -38.01 -7.06
C SER A 27 51.20 -36.47 -7.24
N LYS A 28 52.20 -35.87 -7.93
CA LYS A 28 52.17 -34.43 -8.26
C LYS A 28 51.03 -34.06 -9.18
N ARG A 29 50.78 -34.83 -10.21
CA ARG A 29 49.69 -34.60 -11.18
C ARG A 29 48.32 -34.78 -10.53
N GLN A 30 48.15 -35.78 -9.71
CA GLN A 30 46.89 -35.96 -8.93
C GLN A 30 46.67 -34.83 -7.93
N TYR A 31 47.70 -34.38 -7.24
CA TYR A 31 47.65 -33.26 -6.29
C TYR A 31 47.20 -31.97 -6.98
N ILE A 32 47.81 -31.62 -8.12
CA ILE A 32 47.46 -30.44 -8.93
C ILE A 32 46.00 -30.56 -9.44
N LEU A 33 45.59 -31.72 -9.92
CA LEU A 33 44.21 -31.96 -10.38
C LEU A 33 43.19 -31.75 -9.25
N THR A 34 43.50 -32.30 -8.04
CA THR A 34 42.62 -32.16 -6.87
C THR A 34 42.50 -30.70 -6.45
N LEU A 35 43.64 -29.92 -6.47
CA LEU A 35 43.59 -28.48 -6.19
C LEU A 35 42.72 -27.70 -7.19
N ILE A 36 42.84 -28.00 -8.49
CA ILE A 36 42.01 -27.36 -9.54
C ILE A 36 40.53 -27.69 -9.32
N VAL A 37 40.21 -28.97 -9.11
CA VAL A 37 38.80 -29.40 -8.87
C VAL A 37 38.25 -28.74 -7.60
N SER A 38 39.04 -28.71 -6.49
CA SER A 38 38.64 -28.04 -5.26
C SER A 38 38.44 -26.54 -5.46
N PHE A 39 39.30 -25.87 -6.18
CA PHE A 39 39.16 -24.44 -6.50
C PHE A 39 37.92 -24.17 -7.34
N VAL A 40 37.65 -24.95 -8.39
CA VAL A 40 36.47 -24.84 -9.21
C VAL A 40 35.20 -25.09 -8.36
N ALA A 41 35.20 -26.09 -7.49
CA ALA A 41 34.09 -26.37 -6.61
C ALA A 41 33.79 -25.21 -5.64
N ILE A 42 34.84 -24.58 -5.06
CA ILE A 42 34.70 -23.42 -4.20
C ILE A 42 34.13 -22.23 -4.97
N VAL A 43 34.61 -21.97 -6.20
CA VAL A 43 34.09 -20.88 -7.05
C VAL A 43 32.62 -21.11 -7.39
N VAL A 44 32.22 -22.32 -7.79
CA VAL A 44 30.83 -22.65 -8.09
C VAL A 44 29.95 -22.51 -6.86
N LEU A 45 30.37 -23.02 -5.71
CA LEU A 45 29.62 -22.87 -4.45
C LEU A 45 29.48 -21.39 -4.07
N SER A 46 30.55 -20.59 -4.20
CA SER A 46 30.50 -19.15 -3.93
C SER A 46 29.50 -18.42 -4.85
N LEU A 47 29.53 -18.72 -6.14
CA LEU A 47 28.58 -18.15 -7.10
C LEU A 47 27.13 -18.55 -6.80
N CYS A 48 26.88 -19.82 -6.48
CA CYS A 48 25.55 -20.29 -6.07
C CYS A 48 25.08 -19.57 -4.78
N THR A 49 25.97 -19.41 -3.80
CA THR A 49 25.64 -18.73 -2.55
C THR A 49 25.31 -17.25 -2.80
N ILE A 50 26.13 -16.56 -3.60
CA ILE A 50 25.87 -15.15 -3.96
C ILE A 50 24.53 -15.03 -4.70
N MET A 51 24.24 -15.93 -5.65
CA MET A 51 23.00 -15.89 -6.42
C MET A 51 21.76 -16.17 -5.55
N THR A 52 21.84 -17.13 -4.63
CA THR A 52 20.75 -17.41 -3.69
C THR A 52 20.53 -16.27 -2.71
N PHE A 53 21.61 -15.68 -2.20
CA PHE A 53 21.54 -14.52 -1.33
C PHE A 53 20.94 -13.31 -2.04
N TYR A 54 21.38 -13.02 -3.28
CA TYR A 54 20.85 -11.93 -4.07
C TYR A 54 19.34 -12.10 -4.30
N ARG A 55 18.90 -13.29 -4.75
CA ARG A 55 17.47 -13.58 -4.96
C ARG A 55 16.67 -13.43 -3.67
N LYS A 56 17.17 -13.94 -2.57
CA LYS A 56 16.51 -13.80 -1.27
C LYS A 56 16.40 -12.33 -0.88
N SER A 57 17.48 -11.56 -0.98
CA SER A 57 17.47 -10.14 -0.63
C SER A 57 16.50 -9.32 -1.50
N VAL A 58 16.39 -9.62 -2.80
CA VAL A 58 15.37 -9.02 -3.69
C VAL A 58 13.98 -9.34 -3.20
N ASN A 59 13.68 -10.62 -2.94
CA ASN A 59 12.35 -11.03 -2.48
C ASN A 59 11.99 -10.43 -1.12
N ASP A 60 12.94 -10.39 -0.18
CA ASP A 60 12.74 -9.79 1.14
C ASP A 60 12.46 -8.27 1.02
N THR A 61 13.13 -7.58 0.09
CA THR A 61 12.89 -6.15 -0.16
C THR A 61 11.50 -5.90 -0.78
N LEU A 62 11.10 -6.72 -1.74
CA LEU A 62 9.75 -6.63 -2.35
C LEU A 62 8.65 -6.95 -1.32
N ALA A 63 8.86 -7.98 -0.50
CA ALA A 63 7.93 -8.35 0.57
C ALA A 63 7.79 -7.23 1.61
N LEU A 64 8.90 -6.60 2.01
CA LEU A 64 8.87 -5.47 2.94
C LEU A 64 8.12 -4.27 2.35
N ALA A 65 8.32 -3.97 1.06
CA ALA A 65 7.61 -2.90 0.39
C ALA A 65 6.10 -3.16 0.31
N ALA A 66 5.70 -4.38 -0.06
CA ALA A 66 4.30 -4.79 -0.10
C ALA A 66 3.66 -4.73 1.31
N GLU A 67 4.37 -5.21 2.32
CA GLU A 67 3.91 -5.16 3.71
C GLU A 67 3.73 -3.72 4.21
N THR A 68 4.65 -2.80 3.83
CA THR A 68 4.51 -1.38 4.17
C THR A 68 3.21 -0.80 3.62
N VAL A 69 2.91 -1.05 2.33
CA VAL A 69 1.66 -0.54 1.71
C VAL A 69 0.43 -1.19 2.34
N LYS A 70 0.51 -2.47 2.68
CA LYS A 70 -0.59 -3.18 3.34
C LYS A 70 -0.88 -2.65 4.75
N GLN A 71 0.15 -2.34 5.54
CA GLN A 71 -0.03 -1.73 6.86
C GLN A 71 -0.71 -0.36 6.76
N GLU A 72 -0.33 0.45 5.79
CA GLU A 72 -0.99 1.73 5.54
C GLU A 72 -2.42 1.58 5.02
N GLN A 73 -2.67 0.57 4.19
CA GLN A 73 -4.02 0.19 3.77
C GLN A 73 -4.92 -0.17 4.96
N GLU A 74 -4.42 -0.99 5.89
CA GLU A 74 -5.16 -1.36 7.10
C GLU A 74 -5.45 -0.14 7.99
N TYR A 75 -4.46 0.77 8.13
CA TYR A 75 -4.64 2.02 8.88
C TYR A 75 -5.70 2.92 8.23
N MET A 76 -5.58 3.19 6.92
CA MET A 76 -6.52 4.03 6.18
C MET A 76 -7.94 3.45 6.18
N ASN A 77 -8.07 2.14 6.02
CA ASN A 77 -9.36 1.46 6.14
C ASN A 77 -9.97 1.64 7.54
N SER A 78 -9.18 1.45 8.59
CA SER A 78 -9.65 1.66 9.96
C SER A 78 -10.08 3.10 10.20
N TYR A 79 -9.34 4.05 9.64
CA TYR A 79 -9.67 5.48 9.73
C TYR A 79 -11.00 5.81 9.04
N LEU A 80 -11.15 5.41 7.80
CA LEU A 80 -12.36 5.67 6.99
C LEU A 80 -13.59 4.92 7.54
N ASN A 81 -13.40 3.67 7.98
CA ASN A 81 -14.49 2.89 8.58
C ASN A 81 -15.04 3.53 9.86
N ARG A 82 -14.23 4.22 10.67
CA ARG A 82 -14.75 4.96 11.83
C ARG A 82 -15.73 6.06 11.43
N ALA A 83 -15.49 6.74 10.32
CA ALA A 83 -16.42 7.74 9.81
C ALA A 83 -17.72 7.08 9.26
N VAL A 84 -17.58 5.94 8.60
CA VAL A 84 -18.74 5.12 8.14
C VAL A 84 -19.57 4.67 9.34
N ASP A 85 -18.95 4.09 10.36
CA ASP A 85 -19.62 3.63 11.59
C ASP A 85 -20.34 4.80 12.30
N ALA A 86 -19.71 5.98 12.35
CA ALA A 86 -20.30 7.19 12.92
C ALA A 86 -21.58 7.60 12.18
N VAL A 87 -21.55 7.62 10.85
CA VAL A 87 -22.72 7.93 10.02
C VAL A 87 -23.81 6.88 10.20
N GLU A 88 -23.48 5.58 10.24
CA GLU A 88 -24.47 4.52 10.43
C GLU A 88 -25.17 4.61 11.79
N VAL A 89 -24.45 4.88 12.87
CA VAL A 89 -25.00 5.06 14.22
C VAL A 89 -25.90 6.29 14.26
N THR A 90 -25.44 7.42 13.72
CA THR A 90 -26.24 8.66 13.63
C THR A 90 -27.50 8.44 12.82
N LYS A 91 -27.42 7.76 11.66
CA LYS A 91 -28.58 7.39 10.83
C LYS A 91 -29.64 6.64 11.64
N ILE A 92 -29.23 5.58 12.36
CA ILE A 92 -30.18 4.77 13.16
C ILE A 92 -30.92 5.64 14.16
N THR A 93 -30.22 6.55 14.83
CA THR A 93 -30.81 7.46 15.81
C THR A 93 -31.77 8.46 15.15
N VAL A 94 -31.33 9.10 14.05
CA VAL A 94 -32.16 10.05 13.30
C VAL A 94 -33.41 9.37 12.74
N GLU A 95 -33.29 8.17 12.18
CA GLU A 95 -34.42 7.39 11.70
C GLU A 95 -35.44 7.05 12.82
N HIS A 96 -34.92 6.76 14.02
CA HIS A 96 -35.79 6.55 15.18
C HIS A 96 -36.55 7.84 15.56
N MET A 97 -35.83 8.97 15.64
CA MET A 97 -36.42 10.29 15.92
C MET A 97 -37.49 10.66 14.89
N MET A 98 -37.24 10.40 13.60
CA MET A 98 -38.22 10.62 12.52
C MET A 98 -39.47 9.76 12.70
N ARG A 99 -39.32 8.46 13.05
CA ARG A 99 -40.48 7.54 13.29
C ARG A 99 -41.31 7.94 14.51
N GLU A 100 -40.67 8.50 15.53
CA GLU A 100 -41.35 9.04 16.72
C GLU A 100 -42.00 10.42 16.47
N GLY A 101 -41.82 11.01 15.28
CA GLY A 101 -42.37 12.29 14.91
C GLY A 101 -41.71 13.48 15.62
N GLN A 102 -40.46 13.37 16.00
CA GLN A 102 -39.72 14.46 16.63
C GLN A 102 -39.55 15.63 15.65
N SER A 103 -39.48 16.83 16.19
CA SER A 103 -39.39 18.06 15.38
C SER A 103 -38.02 18.20 14.73
N GLY A 104 -37.91 19.00 13.64
CA GLY A 104 -36.61 19.35 13.04
C GLY A 104 -35.65 19.98 14.06
N GLN A 105 -36.17 20.76 15.03
CA GLN A 105 -35.34 21.35 16.11
C GLN A 105 -34.77 20.29 17.05
N ASP A 106 -35.55 19.23 17.38
CA ASP A 106 -35.00 18.14 18.23
C ASP A 106 -33.89 17.37 17.49
N ILE A 107 -34.08 17.10 16.19
CA ILE A 107 -33.05 16.46 15.36
C ILE A 107 -31.83 17.38 15.24
N GLN A 108 -32.02 18.68 14.99
CA GLN A 108 -30.92 19.67 14.97
C GLN A 108 -30.11 19.64 16.27
N ASN A 109 -30.78 19.68 17.43
CA ASN A 109 -30.10 19.61 18.72
C ASN A 109 -29.31 18.31 18.92
N PHE A 110 -29.85 17.18 18.42
CA PHE A 110 -29.15 15.92 18.44
C PHE A 110 -27.89 15.97 17.55
N LEU A 111 -27.99 16.47 16.30
CA LEU A 111 -26.84 16.58 15.39
C LEU A 111 -25.73 17.49 15.97
N THR A 112 -26.11 18.58 16.66
CA THR A 112 -25.13 19.47 17.32
C THR A 112 -24.37 18.73 18.42
N ASN A 113 -25.08 18.01 19.30
CA ASN A 113 -24.43 17.24 20.36
C ASN A 113 -23.55 16.11 19.80
N GLU A 114 -23.99 15.47 18.71
CA GLU A 114 -23.26 14.39 18.06
C GLU A 114 -22.01 14.92 17.35
N SER A 115 -22.10 16.08 16.69
CA SER A 115 -20.95 16.75 16.07
C SER A 115 -19.89 17.11 17.12
N ASP A 116 -20.30 17.69 18.24
CA ASP A 116 -19.40 18.01 19.36
C ASP A 116 -18.73 16.76 19.93
N TYR A 117 -19.50 15.69 20.13
CA TYR A 117 -18.96 14.42 20.62
C TYR A 117 -17.95 13.80 19.65
N TYR A 118 -18.26 13.76 18.35
CA TYR A 118 -17.36 13.21 17.35
C TYR A 118 -16.06 14.00 17.27
N LEU A 119 -16.14 15.32 17.24
CA LEU A 119 -14.96 16.19 17.16
C LEU A 119 -14.06 16.07 18.39
N GLN A 120 -14.66 15.98 19.59
CA GLN A 120 -13.91 16.03 20.86
C GLN A 120 -13.43 14.66 21.34
N ASP A 121 -14.25 13.61 21.16
CA ASP A 121 -14.04 12.32 21.79
C ASP A 121 -13.71 11.18 20.82
N ILE A 122 -14.02 11.34 19.52
CA ILE A 122 -13.79 10.29 18.54
C ILE A 122 -12.60 10.63 17.61
N ASP A 123 -12.70 11.72 16.85
CA ASP A 123 -11.62 12.14 15.96
C ASP A 123 -11.74 13.64 15.60
N ALA A 124 -10.67 14.38 15.83
CA ALA A 124 -10.61 15.80 15.49
C ALA A 124 -10.74 16.12 13.98
N ALA A 125 -10.65 15.11 13.14
CA ALA A 125 -10.88 15.23 11.70
C ALA A 125 -12.36 15.17 11.31
N PHE A 126 -13.26 14.81 12.23
CA PHE A 126 -14.70 14.78 12.01
C PHE A 126 -15.27 16.18 12.27
N THR A 127 -15.54 16.92 11.19
CA THR A 127 -15.83 18.34 11.31
C THR A 127 -17.28 18.67 11.64
N GLY A 128 -18.21 17.73 11.45
CA GLY A 128 -19.60 17.88 11.84
C GLY A 128 -20.55 17.00 11.06
N VAL A 129 -21.65 16.66 11.70
CA VAL A 129 -22.74 15.87 11.11
C VAL A 129 -23.84 16.83 10.61
N TYR A 130 -24.32 16.59 9.42
CA TYR A 130 -25.40 17.38 8.81
C TYR A 130 -26.26 16.51 7.91
N GLY A 131 -27.35 17.07 7.40
CA GLY A 131 -28.18 16.30 6.48
C GLY A 131 -29.32 17.11 5.86
N PHE A 132 -29.97 16.48 4.90
CA PHE A 132 -31.28 16.90 4.40
C PHE A 132 -32.32 15.93 4.94
N ILE A 133 -33.07 16.33 5.95
CA ILE A 133 -33.91 15.45 6.76
C ILE A 133 -35.31 16.03 6.81
N ASN A 134 -36.34 15.22 6.47
CA ASN A 134 -37.75 15.66 6.42
C ASN A 134 -38.02 16.94 5.60
N GLY A 135 -37.18 17.17 4.56
CA GLY A 135 -37.34 18.35 3.68
C GLY A 135 -36.60 19.60 4.16
N GLU A 136 -35.86 19.54 5.25
CA GLU A 136 -35.07 20.63 5.83
C GLU A 136 -33.59 20.30 5.82
N TYR A 137 -32.74 21.31 5.60
CA TYR A 137 -31.28 21.18 5.83
C TYR A 137 -31.01 21.44 7.31
N LEU A 138 -30.38 20.49 7.97
CA LEU A 138 -29.99 20.54 9.39
C LEU A 138 -28.48 20.32 9.47
N ASP A 139 -27.80 21.13 10.31
CA ASP A 139 -26.32 21.13 10.40
C ASP A 139 -25.90 21.18 11.86
N GLY A 140 -25.19 20.14 12.30
CA GLY A 140 -24.73 20.02 13.69
C GLY A 140 -23.65 21.03 14.09
N THR A 141 -23.11 21.79 13.15
CA THR A 141 -22.17 22.90 13.43
C THR A 141 -22.87 24.27 13.50
N ASP A 142 -24.20 24.29 13.42
CA ASP A 142 -25.03 25.50 13.32
C ASP A 142 -24.72 26.36 12.07
N TRP A 143 -24.09 25.78 11.05
CA TRP A 143 -23.89 26.47 9.79
C TRP A 143 -25.22 26.68 9.07
N VAL A 144 -25.45 27.92 8.65
CA VAL A 144 -26.65 28.31 7.88
C VAL A 144 -26.21 28.60 6.44
N PRO A 145 -26.66 27.79 5.49
CA PRO A 145 -26.32 28.00 4.08
C PRO A 145 -26.94 29.27 3.51
N ASN A 146 -26.36 29.79 2.44
CA ASN A 146 -26.94 30.89 1.66
C ASN A 146 -28.24 30.46 0.98
N ASP A 147 -29.09 31.41 0.56
CA ASP A 147 -30.39 31.18 -0.07
C ASP A 147 -30.31 30.37 -1.39
N ASP A 148 -29.17 30.36 -2.06
CA ASP A 148 -28.91 29.60 -3.29
C ASP A 148 -28.41 28.17 -3.04
N TYR A 149 -28.21 27.78 -1.79
CA TYR A 149 -27.76 26.43 -1.45
C TYR A 149 -28.91 25.42 -1.60
N VAL A 150 -28.76 24.51 -2.53
CA VAL A 150 -29.73 23.42 -2.77
C VAL A 150 -29.10 22.09 -2.35
N PRO A 151 -29.45 21.52 -1.17
CA PRO A 151 -28.85 20.30 -0.66
C PRO A 151 -28.90 19.13 -1.64
N ARG A 152 -30.02 18.94 -2.32
CA ARG A 152 -30.25 17.86 -3.29
C ARG A 152 -29.38 17.93 -4.54
N GLU A 153 -28.81 19.07 -4.83
CA GLU A 153 -27.88 19.27 -5.96
C GLU A 153 -26.42 19.04 -5.58
N ARG A 154 -26.13 18.89 -4.28
CA ARG A 154 -24.78 18.68 -3.77
C ARG A 154 -24.28 17.27 -4.02
N ALA A 155 -22.96 17.14 -4.15
CA ALA A 155 -22.32 15.86 -4.45
C ALA A 155 -22.60 14.79 -3.38
N TRP A 156 -22.53 15.18 -2.10
CA TRP A 156 -22.79 14.30 -0.97
C TRP A 156 -24.20 13.70 -1.00
N TYR A 157 -25.23 14.50 -1.32
CA TYR A 157 -26.59 14.02 -1.42
C TYR A 157 -26.79 13.07 -2.60
N LYS A 158 -26.27 13.45 -3.77
CA LYS A 158 -26.38 12.62 -4.99
C LYS A 158 -25.66 11.29 -4.83
N ALA A 159 -24.50 11.28 -4.18
CA ALA A 159 -23.74 10.06 -3.89
C ALA A 159 -24.52 9.12 -2.96
N ALA A 160 -25.10 9.64 -1.87
CA ALA A 160 -25.92 8.85 -0.95
C ALA A 160 -27.16 8.24 -1.61
N VAL A 161 -27.85 9.02 -2.45
CA VAL A 161 -29.00 8.52 -3.21
C VAL A 161 -28.58 7.42 -4.21
N ALA A 162 -27.46 7.60 -4.90
CA ALA A 162 -26.93 6.60 -5.84
C ALA A 162 -26.47 5.30 -5.15
N ALA A 163 -26.03 5.39 -3.89
CA ALA A 163 -25.61 4.24 -3.08
C ALA A 163 -26.79 3.45 -2.47
N ASP A 164 -28.04 3.90 -2.67
CA ASP A 164 -29.27 3.18 -2.32
C ASP A 164 -29.29 2.63 -0.87
N GLY A 165 -28.93 3.48 0.09
CA GLY A 165 -28.95 3.16 1.51
C GLY A 165 -27.66 2.52 2.06
N GLN A 166 -26.67 2.24 1.21
CA GLN A 166 -25.32 1.93 1.67
C GLN A 166 -24.58 3.22 2.02
N PRO A 167 -23.70 3.22 3.03
CA PRO A 167 -22.81 4.36 3.26
C PRO A 167 -21.86 4.51 2.06
N THR A 168 -21.56 5.74 1.70
CA THR A 168 -20.65 6.04 0.58
C THR A 168 -19.70 7.18 0.92
N LEU A 169 -18.47 7.09 0.43
CA LEU A 169 -17.49 8.15 0.50
C LEU A 169 -17.62 9.06 -0.72
N GLY A 170 -17.80 10.34 -0.49
CA GLY A 170 -17.85 11.34 -1.54
C GLY A 170 -16.45 11.63 -2.12
N GLN A 171 -16.42 12.25 -3.29
CA GLN A 171 -15.17 12.79 -3.80
C GLN A 171 -14.71 13.98 -2.94
N PRO A 172 -13.39 14.18 -2.77
CA PRO A 172 -12.87 15.35 -2.07
C PRO A 172 -13.38 16.66 -2.68
N TYR A 173 -13.68 17.62 -1.83
CA TYR A 173 -14.12 18.96 -2.24
C TYR A 173 -13.54 20.02 -1.32
N ILE A 174 -13.55 21.27 -1.79
CA ILE A 174 -13.18 22.42 -0.97
C ILE A 174 -14.41 22.82 -0.17
N ASP A 175 -14.28 22.80 1.16
CA ASP A 175 -15.34 23.27 2.06
C ASP A 175 -15.64 24.74 1.84
N ALA A 176 -16.92 25.07 1.71
CA ALA A 176 -17.39 26.43 1.50
C ALA A 176 -17.20 27.32 2.74
N GLN A 177 -17.09 26.71 3.93
CA GLN A 177 -17.00 27.40 5.21
C GLN A 177 -15.56 27.67 5.62
N THR A 178 -14.69 26.66 5.54
CA THR A 178 -13.30 26.73 6.05
C THR A 178 -12.26 26.90 4.95
N GLY A 179 -12.57 26.47 3.73
CA GLY A 179 -11.61 26.38 2.62
C GLY A 179 -10.70 25.15 2.67
N ASP A 180 -10.89 24.26 3.63
CA ASP A 180 -10.16 23.01 3.78
C ASP A 180 -10.64 21.97 2.76
N ILE A 181 -9.80 20.97 2.50
CA ILE A 181 -10.19 19.84 1.64
C ILE A 181 -10.85 18.79 2.53
N LEU A 182 -12.16 18.62 2.32
CA LEU A 182 -12.99 17.67 3.03
C LEU A 182 -13.44 16.55 2.12
N MET A 183 -13.91 15.50 2.75
CA MET A 183 -14.64 14.39 2.14
C MET A 183 -15.87 14.09 2.97
N SER A 184 -17.02 13.91 2.33
CA SER A 184 -18.25 13.52 3.02
C SER A 184 -18.41 12.02 3.03
N VAL A 185 -18.73 11.46 4.18
CA VAL A 185 -19.35 10.13 4.30
C VAL A 185 -20.85 10.33 4.44
N SER A 186 -21.63 9.74 3.53
CA SER A 186 -23.05 10.03 3.43
C SER A 186 -23.90 8.77 3.29
N GLN A 187 -25.13 8.80 3.78
CA GLN A 187 -26.04 7.66 3.70
C GLN A 187 -27.49 8.09 3.55
N LEU A 188 -28.23 7.42 2.65
CA LEU A 188 -29.66 7.61 2.45
C LEU A 188 -30.43 6.96 3.61
N LEU A 189 -31.48 7.65 4.11
CA LEU A 189 -32.37 7.17 5.15
C LEU A 189 -33.51 6.32 4.58
N TYR A 190 -34.28 5.67 5.48
CA TYR A 190 -35.35 4.72 5.13
C TYR A 190 -36.47 5.32 4.26
N ASP A 191 -36.67 6.63 4.29
CA ASP A 191 -37.73 7.32 3.51
C ASP A 191 -37.36 7.50 2.03
N GLY A 192 -36.11 7.16 1.64
CA GLY A 192 -35.63 7.27 0.26
C GLY A 192 -35.39 8.70 -0.21
N VAL A 193 -35.42 9.68 0.70
CA VAL A 193 -35.31 11.12 0.41
C VAL A 193 -34.36 11.82 1.37
N SER A 194 -34.41 11.50 2.66
CA SER A 194 -33.54 12.09 3.66
C SER A 194 -32.15 11.48 3.57
N VAL A 195 -31.11 12.31 3.78
CA VAL A 195 -29.70 11.90 3.74
C VAL A 195 -29.02 12.49 4.96
N ILE A 196 -28.22 11.67 5.64
CA ILE A 196 -27.27 12.08 6.68
C ILE A 196 -25.84 12.06 6.14
N SER A 197 -25.01 12.97 6.59
CA SER A 197 -23.63 13.13 6.15
C SER A 197 -22.73 13.56 7.30
N LEU A 198 -21.46 13.13 7.25
CA LEU A 198 -20.38 13.55 8.13
C LEU A 198 -19.20 13.97 7.26
N ASP A 199 -18.67 15.16 7.51
CA ASP A 199 -17.47 15.61 6.81
C ASP A 199 -16.20 15.25 7.59
N VAL A 200 -15.20 14.81 6.84
CA VAL A 200 -13.90 14.36 7.37
C VAL A 200 -12.79 15.12 6.64
N THR A 201 -11.84 15.68 7.38
CA THR A 201 -10.65 16.28 6.78
C THR A 201 -9.72 15.21 6.22
N LEU A 202 -9.09 15.51 5.09
CA LEU A 202 -8.11 14.60 4.47
C LEU A 202 -6.67 14.79 4.99
N ASP A 203 -6.46 15.71 5.92
CA ASP A 203 -5.14 16.05 6.44
C ASP A 203 -4.40 14.86 7.04
N GLN A 204 -5.12 14.00 7.75
CA GLN A 204 -4.51 12.81 8.34
C GLN A 204 -4.14 11.76 7.29
N ILE A 205 -5.00 11.51 6.30
CA ILE A 205 -4.67 10.62 5.16
C ILE A 205 -3.51 11.20 4.36
N GLN A 206 -3.49 12.52 4.14
CA GLN A 206 -2.39 13.21 3.48
C GLN A 206 -1.08 13.04 4.26
N ALA A 207 -1.10 13.24 5.59
CA ALA A 207 0.07 13.11 6.44
C ALA A 207 0.62 11.68 6.46
N GLU A 208 -0.25 10.67 6.47
CA GLU A 208 0.18 9.27 6.36
C GLU A 208 0.72 8.95 4.96
N THR A 209 0.06 9.42 3.91
CA THR A 209 0.55 9.25 2.52
C THR A 209 1.98 9.79 2.35
N GLU A 210 2.31 10.93 2.95
CA GLU A 210 3.66 11.52 2.89
C GLU A 210 4.73 10.66 3.58
N LYS A 211 4.35 9.82 4.55
CA LYS A 211 5.24 8.91 5.30
C LYS A 211 5.51 7.60 4.57
N ILE A 212 4.65 7.20 3.64
CA ILE A 212 4.79 5.92 2.92
C ILE A 212 6.04 5.95 2.05
N LYS A 213 7.09 5.32 2.53
CA LYS A 213 8.39 5.24 1.85
C LYS A 213 9.09 3.95 2.26
N LEU A 214 9.78 3.32 1.32
CA LEU A 214 10.65 2.19 1.62
C LEU A 214 12.07 2.70 1.92
N ASN A 215 12.50 2.60 3.18
CA ASN A 215 13.82 3.11 3.60
C ASN A 215 14.05 4.59 3.20
N GLY A 216 13.02 5.42 3.31
CA GLY A 216 13.06 6.83 2.93
C GLY A 216 13.05 7.09 1.42
N GLN A 217 12.82 6.07 0.59
CA GLN A 217 12.80 6.17 -0.87
C GLN A 217 11.40 5.91 -1.43
N GLY A 218 11.14 6.44 -2.63
CA GLY A 218 9.84 6.34 -3.28
C GLY A 218 8.90 7.49 -2.92
N TYR A 219 7.72 7.44 -3.46
CA TYR A 219 6.59 8.31 -3.13
C TYR A 219 5.29 7.49 -3.12
N ALA A 220 4.28 8.02 -2.48
CA ALA A 220 2.97 7.38 -2.44
C ALA A 220 1.86 8.39 -2.77
N PHE A 221 0.72 7.83 -3.15
CA PHE A 221 -0.52 8.56 -3.36
C PHE A 221 -1.72 7.66 -3.04
N VAL A 222 -2.85 8.30 -2.78
CA VAL A 222 -4.16 7.66 -2.74
C VAL A 222 -4.96 8.20 -3.93
N CYS A 223 -5.61 7.33 -4.65
CA CYS A 223 -6.52 7.70 -5.74
C CYS A 223 -7.82 6.90 -5.67
N ASP A 224 -8.87 7.42 -6.27
CA ASP A 224 -10.11 6.68 -6.47
C ASP A 224 -10.05 5.79 -7.73
N LYS A 225 -11.07 4.98 -7.95
CA LYS A 225 -11.18 4.11 -9.14
C LYS A 225 -11.23 4.88 -10.47
N SER A 226 -11.60 6.15 -10.44
CA SER A 226 -11.61 7.01 -11.62
C SER A 226 -10.23 7.58 -11.96
N GLY A 227 -9.22 7.36 -11.09
CA GLY A 227 -7.87 7.85 -11.23
C GLY A 227 -7.64 9.27 -10.71
N LEU A 228 -8.63 9.85 -10.03
CA LEU A 228 -8.47 11.11 -9.34
C LEU A 228 -7.55 10.94 -8.13
N VAL A 229 -6.46 11.69 -8.08
CA VAL A 229 -5.52 11.68 -6.95
C VAL A 229 -6.11 12.44 -5.76
N ILE A 230 -6.33 11.74 -4.66
CA ILE A 230 -6.96 12.26 -3.43
C ILE A 230 -5.90 12.82 -2.48
N THR A 231 -4.81 12.09 -2.27
CA THR A 231 -3.63 12.55 -1.52
C THR A 231 -2.37 12.10 -2.25
N HIS A 232 -1.28 12.85 -2.08
CA HIS A 232 0.00 12.55 -2.73
C HIS A 232 1.18 13.03 -1.88
N SER A 233 2.32 12.32 -1.92
CA SER A 233 3.56 12.75 -1.24
C SER A 233 4.05 14.14 -1.70
N ASP A 234 3.72 14.56 -2.92
CA ASP A 234 3.90 15.93 -3.41
C ASP A 234 2.51 16.57 -3.61
N LYS A 235 2.14 17.50 -2.74
CA LYS A 235 0.80 18.10 -2.70
C LYS A 235 0.34 18.75 -4.01
N LYS A 236 1.26 19.10 -4.91
CA LYS A 236 0.90 19.68 -6.22
C LYS A 236 0.18 18.69 -7.14
N ASP A 237 0.32 17.39 -6.88
CA ASP A 237 -0.29 16.32 -7.67
C ASP A 237 -1.69 15.93 -7.14
N VAL A 238 -2.12 16.47 -6.00
CA VAL A 238 -3.47 16.29 -5.48
C VAL A 238 -4.49 16.92 -6.44
N GLY A 239 -5.55 16.18 -6.75
CA GLY A 239 -6.58 16.58 -7.70
C GLY A 239 -6.23 16.32 -9.17
N GLN A 240 -5.07 15.73 -9.47
CA GLN A 240 -4.71 15.32 -10.84
C GLN A 240 -5.48 14.06 -11.24
N ASP A 241 -5.77 13.94 -12.53
CA ASP A 241 -6.33 12.75 -13.16
C ASP A 241 -5.21 11.88 -13.74
N TYR A 242 -4.93 10.77 -13.07
CA TYR A 242 -3.90 9.82 -13.47
C TYR A 242 -4.35 8.80 -14.54
N THR A 243 -5.56 8.90 -15.06
CA THR A 243 -5.95 8.11 -16.24
C THR A 243 -5.34 8.64 -17.54
N GLN A 244 -4.75 9.83 -17.51
CA GLN A 244 -4.20 10.49 -18.68
C GLN A 244 -2.69 10.74 -18.55
N GLY A 245 -2.05 10.97 -19.70
CA GLY A 245 -0.62 11.25 -19.74
C GLY A 245 0.26 10.08 -19.32
N GLU A 246 1.45 10.39 -18.82
CA GLU A 246 2.45 9.39 -18.42
C GLU A 246 2.02 8.55 -17.22
N MET A 247 1.20 9.10 -16.34
CA MET A 247 0.72 8.40 -15.13
C MET A 247 -0.37 7.35 -15.43
N SER A 248 -0.95 7.37 -16.63
CA SER A 248 -1.99 6.40 -17.01
C SER A 248 -1.53 4.93 -16.96
N VAL A 249 -0.24 4.70 -17.12
CA VAL A 249 0.36 3.37 -16.97
C VAL A 249 0.22 2.82 -15.56
N LEU A 250 0.22 3.69 -14.54
CA LEU A 250 0.03 3.30 -13.13
C LEU A 250 -1.40 2.85 -12.91
N MET A 251 -2.39 3.64 -13.32
CA MET A 251 -3.81 3.30 -13.15
C MET A 251 -4.17 2.00 -13.87
N LYS A 252 -3.69 1.83 -15.10
CA LYS A 252 -3.87 0.56 -15.81
C LYS A 252 -3.25 -0.60 -15.05
N GLY A 253 -2.00 -0.45 -14.57
CA GLY A 253 -1.32 -1.49 -13.82
C GLY A 253 -2.01 -1.83 -12.50
N ILE A 254 -2.55 -0.85 -11.78
CA ILE A 254 -3.32 -1.05 -10.53
C ILE A 254 -4.55 -1.92 -10.80
N THR A 255 -5.29 -1.61 -11.89
CA THR A 255 -6.50 -2.34 -12.26
C THR A 255 -6.18 -3.76 -12.78
N ASP A 256 -5.11 -3.91 -13.57
CA ASP A 256 -4.78 -5.18 -14.23
C ASP A 256 -4.14 -6.21 -13.28
N ASN A 257 -3.50 -5.79 -12.17
CA ASN A 257 -2.70 -6.67 -11.31
C ASN A 257 -3.34 -7.02 -9.95
N ASP A 258 -4.53 -6.52 -9.65
CA ASP A 258 -5.32 -6.89 -8.46
C ASP A 258 -4.51 -6.91 -7.15
N GLY A 259 -3.72 -5.87 -6.91
CA GLY A 259 -2.90 -5.72 -5.70
C GLY A 259 -1.52 -6.38 -5.76
N GLU A 260 -1.21 -7.17 -6.79
CA GLU A 260 0.14 -7.71 -6.96
C GLU A 260 1.11 -6.62 -7.45
N PRO A 261 2.36 -6.61 -6.96
CA PRO A 261 3.36 -5.64 -7.40
C PRO A 261 3.66 -5.77 -8.90
N PHE A 262 3.74 -4.65 -9.59
CA PHE A 262 4.05 -4.63 -11.03
C PHE A 262 5.13 -3.60 -11.38
N GLN A 263 5.68 -3.72 -12.59
CA GLN A 263 6.67 -2.80 -13.10
C GLN A 263 6.06 -1.88 -14.17
N ALA A 264 6.46 -0.61 -14.14
CA ALA A 264 6.06 0.40 -15.11
C ALA A 264 7.26 1.28 -15.50
N VAL A 265 7.05 2.17 -16.46
CA VAL A 265 8.00 3.22 -16.82
C VAL A 265 7.29 4.56 -16.64
N VAL A 266 7.83 5.42 -15.79
CA VAL A 266 7.34 6.76 -15.50
C VAL A 266 8.54 7.71 -15.60
N ASP A 267 8.41 8.82 -16.32
CA ASP A 267 9.50 9.79 -16.55
C ASP A 267 10.81 9.11 -17.03
N ASP A 268 10.71 8.20 -17.99
CA ASP A 268 11.82 7.40 -18.53
C ASP A 268 12.54 6.51 -17.49
N LYS A 269 11.98 6.34 -16.29
CA LYS A 269 12.55 5.51 -15.23
C LYS A 269 11.71 4.25 -15.03
N LYS A 270 12.40 3.11 -14.90
CA LYS A 270 11.75 1.87 -14.47
C LYS A 270 11.38 1.98 -13.00
N VAL A 271 10.12 1.77 -12.70
CA VAL A 271 9.57 1.78 -11.34
C VAL A 271 8.94 0.44 -11.01
N THR A 272 8.92 0.09 -9.74
CA THR A 272 8.07 -0.96 -9.18
C THR A 272 6.97 -0.28 -8.40
N VAL A 273 5.74 -0.73 -8.60
CA VAL A 273 4.51 -0.20 -8.02
C VAL A 273 3.91 -1.23 -7.11
N PHE A 274 3.52 -0.80 -5.92
CA PHE A 274 2.80 -1.58 -4.92
C PHE A 274 1.48 -0.87 -4.66
N SER A 275 0.37 -1.59 -4.71
CA SER A 275 -0.96 -1.03 -4.49
C SER A 275 -1.83 -1.97 -3.67
N CYS A 276 -2.69 -1.40 -2.84
CA CYS A 276 -3.74 -2.12 -2.13
C CYS A 276 -5.04 -1.32 -2.25
N SER A 277 -6.17 -2.02 -2.38
CA SER A 277 -7.48 -1.39 -2.33
C SER A 277 -7.83 -1.02 -0.89
N ILE A 278 -8.45 0.13 -0.71
CA ILE A 278 -9.08 0.58 0.52
C ILE A 278 -10.59 0.73 0.29
N VAL A 279 -11.32 1.16 1.31
CA VAL A 279 -12.78 1.28 1.23
C VAL A 279 -13.25 2.07 -0.01
N ASP A 280 -14.43 1.74 -0.51
CA ASP A 280 -15.11 2.39 -1.64
C ASP A 280 -14.29 2.42 -2.94
N GLU A 281 -13.51 1.35 -3.18
CA GLU A 281 -12.69 1.20 -4.39
C GLU A 281 -11.62 2.30 -4.57
N TRP A 282 -11.09 2.84 -3.47
CA TRP A 282 -9.89 3.65 -3.50
C TRP A 282 -8.65 2.77 -3.44
N TYR A 283 -7.50 3.32 -3.81
CA TYR A 283 -6.22 2.62 -3.82
C TYR A 283 -5.15 3.45 -3.12
N VAL A 284 -4.44 2.83 -2.18
CA VAL A 284 -3.17 3.35 -1.69
C VAL A 284 -2.05 2.75 -2.53
N VAL A 285 -1.17 3.61 -3.04
CA VAL A 285 -0.15 3.25 -4.03
C VAL A 285 1.21 3.78 -3.61
N MET A 286 2.23 2.92 -3.64
CA MET A 286 3.62 3.33 -3.49
C MET A 286 4.38 3.06 -4.78
N VAL A 287 5.13 4.05 -5.24
CA VAL A 287 5.97 4.00 -6.44
C VAL A 287 7.43 4.20 -6.06
N ILE A 288 8.29 3.28 -6.45
CA ILE A 288 9.72 3.37 -6.20
C ILE A 288 10.52 3.02 -7.46
N THR A 289 11.55 3.81 -7.78
CA THR A 289 12.41 3.47 -8.92
C THR A 289 13.21 2.20 -8.64
N ASN A 290 13.37 1.35 -9.67
CA ASN A 290 14.12 0.10 -9.53
C ASN A 290 15.58 0.35 -9.09
N GLU A 291 16.16 1.49 -9.48
CA GLU A 291 17.48 1.89 -9.02
C GLU A 291 17.53 2.04 -7.50
N LYS A 292 16.56 2.74 -6.91
CA LYS A 292 16.48 2.96 -5.46
C LYS A 292 16.04 1.71 -4.70
N LEU A 293 15.10 0.95 -5.27
CA LEU A 293 14.61 -0.30 -4.68
C LEU A 293 15.73 -1.32 -4.46
N TYR A 294 16.63 -1.47 -5.45
CA TYR A 294 17.71 -2.45 -5.41
C TYR A 294 19.10 -1.87 -5.03
N HIS A 295 19.15 -0.58 -4.66
CA HIS A 295 20.43 0.09 -4.34
C HIS A 295 21.17 -0.60 -3.20
N GLY A 296 20.50 -0.97 -2.13
CA GLY A 296 21.08 -1.67 -0.98
C GLY A 296 21.63 -3.05 -1.33
N ILE A 297 21.02 -3.74 -2.30
CA ILE A 297 21.40 -5.10 -2.73
C ILE A 297 22.60 -5.07 -3.68
N ARG A 298 22.72 -4.02 -4.50
CA ARG A 298 23.80 -3.88 -5.48
C ARG A 298 25.15 -3.56 -4.86
N ASN A 299 25.18 -3.08 -3.63
CA ASN A 299 26.39 -2.72 -2.89
C ASN A 299 26.85 -3.84 -1.92
N LEU A 300 26.23 -5.01 -1.95
CA LEU A 300 26.62 -6.24 -1.26
C LEU A 300 27.43 -7.15 -2.19
#